data_10fa9e7d83b6d3df7870359e88520193
#
_entry.id   10fa9e7d83b6d3df7870359e88520193
#
_cell.length_a   1.000
_cell.length_b   1.000
_cell.length_c   1.000
_cell.angle_alpha   90.00
_cell.angle_beta   90.00
_cell.angle_gamma   90.00
#
_symmetry.space_group_name_H-M   'P 1'
#
loop_
_entity.id
_entity.type
_entity.pdbx_description
1 polymer ?
#
loop_
_entity_poly.entity_id
_entity_poly.type
_entity_poly.pdbx_seq_one_letter_code
_entity_poly.pdbx_strand_id
1 'polypeptide(L)'
;MGCFGLIGTITSDHITVDDRSAIQGLGGILYQAAVLCGLGEDVHLFANCGEVSRHDVEETVAGWPTLRRDGLTFVPGPGNQVHLRYAERLKEREEVLESAVPPLDAAPVLARLPEFDALLMVFNSGFEFERAAWRRIVAGARCPIWLDVHSFVLARLLGAHRDYVAVPDWREWMAGVTYLQANRQEVASLRGHPERWPSAEEIAAFAGDAFAVGIRAVLVTIGKDGVLVLTGDGPRQVFAPAADRVVDTTGCGDVFAAATLRLLTRGVPLVEAATAGVVLASKAVGLAGIAETYRLARSARE
;
A
#
# COMPACT_ATOMS: atom_id res chain seq x y z
N MET A 1 -12.76 2.43 18.46
CA MET A 1 -12.81 2.72 17.02
C MET A 1 -11.79 3.80 16.78
N GLY A 2 -10.80 3.54 15.93
CA GLY A 2 -9.78 4.51 15.56
C GLY A 2 -10.19 5.27 14.31
N CYS A 3 -9.60 6.46 14.12
CA CYS A 3 -9.82 7.32 12.95
C CYS A 3 -8.56 7.29 12.06
N PHE A 4 -8.71 6.84 10.82
CA PHE A 4 -7.61 6.63 9.89
C PHE A 4 -7.73 7.49 8.64
N GLY A 5 -6.66 8.19 8.29
CA GLY A 5 -6.54 8.83 6.99
C GLY A 5 -5.86 7.90 5.98
N LEU A 6 -6.56 7.51 4.93
CA LEU A 6 -6.01 6.73 3.82
C LEU A 6 -5.73 7.62 2.62
N ILE A 7 -4.52 7.55 2.11
CA ILE A 7 -4.03 8.41 1.03
C ILE A 7 -3.44 7.54 -0.08
N GLY A 8 -3.98 7.66 -1.28
CA GLY A 8 -3.51 6.92 -2.44
C GLY A 8 -4.38 7.18 -3.66
N THR A 9 -4.33 6.30 -4.64
CA THR A 9 -5.22 6.38 -5.81
C THR A 9 -6.04 5.09 -5.95
N ILE A 10 -7.23 5.22 -6.55
CA ILE A 10 -8.02 4.07 -6.96
C ILE A 10 -7.58 3.69 -8.35
N THR A 11 -7.30 2.41 -8.56
CA THR A 11 -6.91 1.84 -9.85
C THR A 11 -8.03 1.00 -10.45
N SER A 12 -8.06 0.92 -11.77
CA SER A 12 -8.80 -0.11 -12.51
C SER A 12 -7.77 -1.11 -13.01
N ASP A 13 -7.79 -2.30 -12.41
CA ASP A 13 -6.77 -3.31 -12.63
C ASP A 13 -7.23 -4.34 -13.66
N HIS A 14 -6.36 -4.62 -14.61
CA HIS A 14 -6.51 -5.70 -15.60
C HIS A 14 -5.37 -6.70 -15.40
N ILE A 15 -5.68 -7.85 -14.81
CA ILE A 15 -4.69 -8.84 -14.41
C ILE A 15 -4.71 -9.99 -15.40
N THR A 16 -3.55 -10.35 -15.92
CA THR A 16 -3.37 -11.55 -16.75
C THR A 16 -2.38 -12.50 -16.10
N VAL A 17 -2.68 -13.79 -16.18
CA VAL A 17 -1.80 -14.87 -15.73
C VAL A 17 -1.53 -15.78 -16.90
N ASP A 18 -0.25 -15.99 -17.23
CA ASP A 18 0.19 -16.81 -18.39
C ASP A 18 -0.55 -16.47 -19.69
N ASP A 19 -0.65 -15.15 -19.97
CA ASP A 19 -1.33 -14.60 -21.17
C ASP A 19 -2.85 -14.87 -21.26
N ARG A 20 -3.47 -15.27 -20.15
CA ARG A 20 -4.93 -15.40 -20.01
C ARG A 20 -5.48 -14.28 -19.14
N SER A 21 -6.57 -13.64 -19.58
CA SER A 21 -7.28 -12.69 -18.73
C SER A 21 -7.83 -13.43 -17.51
N ALA A 22 -7.43 -13.01 -16.31
CA ALA A 22 -7.82 -13.67 -15.09
C ALA A 22 -8.81 -12.82 -14.28
N ILE A 23 -8.49 -11.54 -14.06
CA ILE A 23 -9.26 -10.65 -13.17
C ILE A 23 -9.32 -9.27 -13.80
N GLN A 24 -10.48 -8.63 -13.68
CA GLN A 24 -10.68 -7.22 -13.96
C GLN A 24 -11.47 -6.62 -12.79
N GLY A 25 -11.03 -5.49 -12.25
CA GLY A 25 -11.71 -4.86 -11.12
C GLY A 25 -11.01 -3.61 -10.61
N LEU A 26 -11.53 -3.10 -9.51
CA LEU A 26 -10.92 -1.99 -8.80
C LEU A 26 -9.77 -2.47 -7.91
N GLY A 27 -8.78 -1.58 -7.68
CA GLY A 27 -7.61 -1.84 -6.86
C GLY A 27 -7.12 -0.61 -6.11
N GLY A 28 -5.81 -0.59 -5.88
CA GLY A 28 -5.14 0.49 -5.18
C GLY A 28 -5.58 0.63 -3.72
N ILE A 29 -5.75 1.87 -3.27
CA ILE A 29 -6.06 2.21 -1.87
C ILE A 29 -7.34 1.55 -1.34
N LEU A 30 -8.22 1.04 -2.20
CA LEU A 30 -9.45 0.39 -1.78
C LEU A 30 -9.23 -0.92 -1.02
N TYR A 31 -8.11 -1.63 -1.22
CA TYR A 31 -7.80 -2.81 -0.42
C TYR A 31 -7.58 -2.46 1.06
N GLN A 32 -6.85 -1.38 1.33
CA GLN A 32 -6.62 -0.91 2.70
C GLN A 32 -7.92 -0.38 3.33
N ALA A 33 -8.72 0.34 2.55
CA ALA A 33 -10.03 0.82 2.98
C ALA A 33 -10.97 -0.35 3.33
N ALA A 34 -10.99 -1.40 2.50
CA ALA A 34 -11.77 -2.63 2.75
C ALA A 34 -11.41 -3.27 4.10
N VAL A 35 -10.11 -3.37 4.39
CA VAL A 35 -9.64 -3.95 5.66
C VAL A 35 -10.08 -3.10 6.84
N LEU A 36 -9.78 -1.80 6.86
CA LEU A 36 -10.08 -0.95 8.01
C LEU A 36 -11.59 -0.79 8.22
N CYS A 37 -12.37 -0.59 7.16
CA CYS A 37 -13.82 -0.52 7.24
C CYS A 37 -14.44 -1.85 7.69
N GLY A 38 -13.95 -2.98 7.18
CA GLY A 38 -14.37 -4.32 7.61
C GLY A 38 -14.10 -4.55 9.09
N LEU A 39 -12.94 -4.12 9.59
CA LEU A 39 -12.57 -4.16 10.99
C LEU A 39 -13.31 -3.11 11.85
N GLY A 40 -14.15 -2.25 11.24
CA GLY A 40 -15.03 -1.30 11.91
C GLY A 40 -14.36 -0.02 12.37
N GLU A 41 -13.28 0.39 11.73
CA GLU A 41 -12.59 1.66 12.00
C GLU A 41 -13.24 2.80 11.18
N ASP A 42 -13.15 4.04 11.66
CA ASP A 42 -13.55 5.23 10.91
C ASP A 42 -12.46 5.60 9.91
N VAL A 43 -12.80 5.65 8.62
CA VAL A 43 -11.82 5.75 7.53
C VAL A 43 -12.12 6.96 6.67
N HIS A 44 -11.19 7.90 6.58
CA HIS A 44 -11.23 9.04 5.67
C HIS A 44 -10.38 8.72 4.44
N LEU A 45 -11.03 8.58 3.30
CA LEU A 45 -10.39 8.25 2.03
C LEU A 45 -10.04 9.51 1.25
N PHE A 46 -8.75 9.74 1.00
CA PHE A 46 -8.22 10.78 0.14
C PHE A 46 -7.64 10.14 -1.12
N ALA A 47 -8.41 10.19 -2.19
CA ALA A 47 -8.03 9.53 -3.43
C ALA A 47 -8.56 10.28 -4.64
N ASN A 48 -7.80 10.26 -5.74
CA ASN A 48 -8.33 10.60 -7.06
C ASN A 48 -8.70 9.30 -7.79
N CYS A 49 -9.80 9.35 -8.53
CA CYS A 49 -10.31 8.26 -9.36
C CYS A 49 -10.82 8.81 -10.69
N GLY A 50 -10.76 8.02 -11.75
CA GLY A 50 -11.36 8.39 -13.03
C GLY A 50 -12.88 8.38 -12.96
N GLU A 51 -13.50 9.37 -13.64
CA GLU A 51 -14.96 9.46 -13.73
C GLU A 51 -15.60 8.19 -14.31
N VAL A 52 -14.90 7.52 -15.21
CA VAL A 52 -15.36 6.25 -15.82
C VAL A 52 -15.60 5.17 -14.77
N SER A 53 -14.84 5.14 -13.70
CA SER A 53 -14.96 4.14 -12.63
C SER A 53 -15.90 4.56 -11.49
N ARG A 54 -16.55 5.73 -11.58
CA ARG A 54 -17.41 6.27 -10.50
C ARG A 54 -18.46 5.26 -10.03
N HIS A 55 -19.23 4.71 -10.98
CA HIS A 55 -20.30 3.77 -10.66
C HIS A 55 -19.77 2.55 -9.89
N ASP A 56 -18.73 1.93 -10.38
CA ASP A 56 -18.12 0.72 -9.79
C ASP A 56 -17.57 1.01 -8.39
N VAL A 57 -16.94 2.18 -8.20
CA VAL A 57 -16.45 2.63 -6.89
C VAL A 57 -17.61 2.82 -5.93
N GLU A 58 -18.64 3.56 -6.32
CA GLU A 58 -19.81 3.85 -5.48
C GLU A 58 -20.55 2.55 -5.09
N GLU A 59 -20.70 1.61 -6.01
CA GLU A 59 -21.27 0.29 -5.74
C GLU A 59 -20.42 -0.52 -4.77
N THR A 60 -19.09 -0.56 -5.01
CA THR A 60 -18.16 -1.31 -4.16
C THR A 60 -18.20 -0.84 -2.71
N VAL A 61 -18.24 0.47 -2.48
CA VAL A 61 -18.17 1.05 -1.12
C VAL A 61 -19.54 1.34 -0.49
N ALA A 62 -20.66 1.08 -1.19
CA ALA A 62 -22.00 1.37 -0.70
C ALA A 62 -22.32 0.71 0.65
N GLY A 63 -21.78 -0.49 0.87
CA GLY A 63 -21.95 -1.26 2.10
C GLY A 63 -20.94 -0.97 3.22
N TRP A 64 -20.11 0.08 3.12
CA TRP A 64 -19.07 0.40 4.10
C TRP A 64 -19.46 1.62 4.96
N PRO A 65 -20.21 1.44 6.05
CA PRO A 65 -20.81 2.55 6.79
C PRO A 65 -19.81 3.47 7.50
N THR A 66 -18.58 3.00 7.68
CA THR A 66 -17.50 3.75 8.35
C THR A 66 -16.56 4.46 7.37
N LEU A 67 -16.83 4.38 6.05
CA LEU A 67 -16.02 5.07 5.05
C LEU A 67 -16.52 6.51 4.84
N ARG A 68 -15.63 7.49 5.07
CA ARG A 68 -15.81 8.91 4.74
C ARG A 68 -15.20 9.19 3.37
N ARG A 69 -15.99 9.68 2.43
CA ARG A 69 -15.63 9.86 1.02
C ARG A 69 -15.46 11.33 0.64
N ASP A 70 -15.47 12.23 1.59
CA ASP A 70 -15.32 13.68 1.38
C ASP A 70 -13.94 14.09 0.83
N GLY A 71 -12.93 13.21 0.95
CA GLY A 71 -11.62 13.35 0.28
C GLY A 71 -11.49 12.61 -1.05
N LEU A 72 -12.56 11.94 -1.53
CA LEU A 72 -12.55 11.24 -2.81
C LEU A 72 -12.95 12.18 -3.94
N THR A 73 -12.09 12.32 -4.94
CA THR A 73 -12.33 13.17 -6.10
C THR A 73 -12.39 12.34 -7.38
N PHE A 74 -13.47 12.49 -8.13
CA PHE A 74 -13.58 11.93 -9.47
C PHE A 74 -13.12 12.97 -10.51
N VAL A 75 -12.13 12.58 -11.31
CA VAL A 75 -11.54 13.42 -12.34
C VAL A 75 -11.95 12.95 -13.74
N PRO A 76 -12.06 13.83 -14.74
CA PRO A 76 -12.41 13.42 -16.10
C PRO A 76 -11.45 12.36 -16.64
N GLY A 77 -12.01 11.37 -17.36
CA GLY A 77 -11.24 10.31 -18.02
C GLY A 77 -11.24 8.97 -17.29
N PRO A 78 -10.39 8.03 -17.76
CA PRO A 78 -10.40 6.65 -17.32
C PRO A 78 -9.76 6.43 -15.93
N GLY A 79 -9.00 7.41 -15.43
CA GLY A 79 -8.28 7.26 -14.17
C GLY A 79 -6.99 6.45 -14.31
N ASN A 80 -6.54 5.82 -13.23
CA ASN A 80 -5.40 4.92 -13.23
C ASN A 80 -5.81 3.56 -13.81
N GLN A 81 -5.46 3.30 -15.05
CA GLN A 81 -5.65 2.02 -15.72
C GLN A 81 -4.36 1.21 -15.60
N VAL A 82 -4.39 0.09 -14.89
CA VAL A 82 -3.21 -0.72 -14.60
C VAL A 82 -3.36 -2.09 -15.23
N HIS A 83 -2.38 -2.49 -16.04
CA HIS A 83 -2.26 -3.86 -16.56
C HIS A 83 -1.15 -4.56 -15.80
N LEU A 84 -1.51 -5.62 -15.08
CA LEU A 84 -0.59 -6.49 -14.35
C LEU A 84 -0.49 -7.82 -15.08
N ARG A 85 0.72 -8.22 -15.41
CA ARG A 85 0.99 -9.51 -16.05
C ARG A 85 1.83 -10.37 -15.14
N TYR A 86 1.30 -11.53 -14.82
CA TYR A 86 1.99 -12.58 -14.08
C TYR A 86 2.27 -13.75 -15.05
N ALA A 87 3.49 -14.27 -15.04
CA ALA A 87 3.84 -15.47 -15.79
C ALA A 87 4.92 -16.26 -15.04
N GLU A 88 4.88 -17.60 -15.09
CA GLU A 88 5.88 -18.45 -14.43
C GLU A 88 7.32 -18.12 -14.80
N ARG A 89 7.54 -17.65 -16.05
CA ARG A 89 8.85 -17.22 -16.55
C ARG A 89 9.32 -15.89 -15.99
N LEU A 90 8.43 -15.07 -15.42
CA LEU A 90 8.75 -13.76 -14.87
C LEU A 90 9.20 -13.90 -13.42
N LYS A 91 10.30 -13.24 -13.07
CA LYS A 91 10.76 -13.16 -11.68
C LYS A 91 9.86 -12.30 -10.84
N GLU A 92 9.31 -11.25 -11.47
CA GLU A 92 8.41 -10.27 -10.89
C GLU A 92 7.24 -10.03 -11.85
N ARG A 93 6.16 -9.43 -11.36
CA ARG A 93 5.06 -9.00 -12.22
C ARG A 93 5.54 -7.90 -13.16
N GLU A 94 5.04 -7.91 -14.37
CA GLU A 94 5.14 -6.78 -15.29
C GLU A 94 3.96 -5.84 -15.05
N GLU A 95 4.23 -4.54 -15.05
CA GLU A 95 3.21 -3.51 -14.86
C GLU A 95 3.25 -2.50 -16.01
N VAL A 96 2.08 -2.18 -16.56
CA VAL A 96 1.86 -1.06 -17.48
C VAL A 96 0.78 -0.17 -16.86
N LEU A 97 1.08 1.11 -16.70
CA LEU A 97 0.11 2.14 -16.33
C LEU A 97 -0.30 2.89 -17.60
N GLU A 98 -1.47 2.58 -18.15
CA GLU A 98 -1.95 3.17 -19.41
C GLU A 98 -2.31 4.65 -19.25
N SER A 99 -2.89 5.01 -18.13
CA SER A 99 -3.28 6.38 -17.80
C SER A 99 -3.18 6.61 -16.30
N ALA A 100 -2.99 7.87 -15.90
CA ALA A 100 -2.91 8.26 -14.50
C ALA A 100 -3.82 9.45 -14.20
N VAL A 101 -4.36 9.47 -12.98
CA VAL A 101 -5.00 10.66 -12.42
C VAL A 101 -3.96 11.75 -12.08
N PRO A 102 -4.33 13.02 -12.06
CA PRO A 102 -3.45 14.09 -11.56
C PRO A 102 -3.08 13.83 -10.08
N PRO A 103 -1.96 14.42 -9.60
CA PRO A 103 -1.60 14.38 -8.19
C PRO A 103 -2.73 14.87 -7.28
N LEU A 104 -2.76 14.33 -6.06
CA LEU A 104 -3.71 14.70 -5.02
C LEU A 104 -3.43 16.14 -4.50
N ASP A 105 -4.48 16.88 -4.22
CA ASP A 105 -4.37 18.09 -3.43
C ASP A 105 -4.13 17.73 -1.95
N ALA A 106 -3.11 18.33 -1.37
CA ALA A 106 -2.80 18.12 0.05
C ALA A 106 -3.76 18.85 1.00
N ALA A 107 -4.49 19.88 0.53
CA ALA A 107 -5.30 20.72 1.41
C ALA A 107 -6.40 19.96 2.16
N PRO A 108 -7.16 19.04 1.54
CA PRO A 108 -8.15 18.23 2.28
C PRO A 108 -7.53 17.36 3.38
N VAL A 109 -6.35 16.77 3.13
CA VAL A 109 -5.63 15.96 4.12
C VAL A 109 -5.15 16.85 5.28
N LEU A 110 -4.51 17.98 4.94
CA LEU A 110 -3.97 18.92 5.93
C LEU A 110 -5.06 19.47 6.87
N ALA A 111 -6.25 19.74 6.35
CA ALA A 111 -7.36 20.25 7.14
C ALA A 111 -7.84 19.26 8.21
N ARG A 112 -7.65 17.96 7.99
CA ARG A 112 -8.12 16.89 8.88
C ARG A 112 -7.03 16.18 9.68
N LEU A 113 -5.75 16.55 9.51
CA LEU A 113 -4.64 15.91 10.24
C LEU A 113 -4.86 15.75 11.74
N PRO A 114 -5.46 16.73 12.47
CA PRO A 114 -5.69 16.58 13.91
C PRO A 114 -6.69 15.50 14.31
N GLU A 115 -7.48 14.98 13.36
CA GLU A 115 -8.53 13.99 13.61
C GLU A 115 -7.98 12.55 13.60
N PHE A 116 -6.79 12.31 12.99
CA PHE A 116 -6.31 10.97 12.71
C PHE A 116 -5.47 10.38 13.83
N ASP A 117 -5.77 9.13 14.17
CA ASP A 117 -4.92 8.27 15.02
C ASP A 117 -3.73 7.72 14.23
N ALA A 118 -3.87 7.56 12.90
CA ALA A 118 -2.79 7.21 11.99
C ALA A 118 -3.11 7.60 10.54
N LEU A 119 -2.05 7.82 9.76
CA LEU A 119 -2.11 7.96 8.30
C LEU A 119 -1.50 6.72 7.64
N LEU A 120 -2.12 6.28 6.56
CA LEU A 120 -1.59 5.25 5.68
C LEU A 120 -1.55 5.81 4.26
N MET A 121 -0.34 5.85 3.70
CA MET A 121 -0.05 6.31 2.34
C MET A 121 0.51 5.17 1.52
N VAL A 122 -0.02 4.99 0.31
CA VAL A 122 0.55 4.08 -0.69
C VAL A 122 0.73 4.78 -2.04
N PHE A 123 1.87 4.53 -2.66
CA PHE A 123 2.14 5.00 -4.01
C PHE A 123 1.63 3.99 -5.04
N ASN A 124 0.30 3.92 -5.25
CA ASN A 124 -0.29 2.97 -6.19
C ASN A 124 0.12 3.22 -7.64
N SER A 125 0.37 4.48 -8.01
CA SER A 125 0.79 4.88 -9.35
C SER A 125 2.21 5.47 -9.41
N GLY A 126 2.70 5.97 -8.29
CA GLY A 126 3.92 6.77 -8.20
C GLY A 126 3.71 8.25 -8.58
N PHE A 127 2.45 8.67 -8.84
CA PHE A 127 2.09 10.04 -9.21
C PHE A 127 1.18 10.72 -8.18
N GLU A 128 1.01 10.14 -6.98
CA GLU A 128 0.04 10.58 -5.99
C GLU A 128 0.25 12.01 -5.52
N PHE A 129 1.50 12.43 -5.35
CA PHE A 129 1.84 13.78 -4.90
C PHE A 129 3.05 14.36 -5.61
N GLU A 130 3.07 15.69 -5.70
CA GLU A 130 4.31 16.44 -5.78
C GLU A 130 5.01 16.41 -4.43
N ARG A 131 6.35 16.25 -4.40
CA ARG A 131 7.12 16.10 -3.16
C ARG A 131 6.84 17.20 -2.13
N ALA A 132 6.75 18.45 -2.55
CA ALA A 132 6.48 19.58 -1.65
C ALA A 132 5.13 19.44 -0.94
N ALA A 133 4.08 18.96 -1.65
CA ALA A 133 2.76 18.72 -1.07
C ALA A 133 2.79 17.60 -0.04
N TRP A 134 3.43 16.47 -0.36
CA TRP A 134 3.61 15.34 0.56
C TRP A 134 4.39 15.77 1.82
N ARG A 135 5.49 16.49 1.65
CA ARG A 135 6.31 16.98 2.78
C ARG A 135 5.53 17.87 3.75
N ARG A 136 4.56 18.65 3.25
CA ARG A 136 3.67 19.44 4.12
C ARG A 136 2.77 18.55 4.97
N ILE A 137 2.25 17.45 4.42
CA ILE A 137 1.44 16.47 5.17
C ILE A 137 2.30 15.85 6.26
N VAL A 138 3.49 15.33 5.92
CA VAL A 138 4.40 14.71 6.88
C VAL A 138 4.78 15.67 8.01
N ALA A 139 5.10 16.92 7.68
CA ALA A 139 5.48 17.94 8.67
C ALA A 139 4.32 18.35 9.57
N GLY A 140 3.09 18.30 9.08
CA GLY A 140 1.88 18.64 9.85
C GLY A 140 1.32 17.50 10.70
N ALA A 141 1.64 16.25 10.35
CA ALA A 141 1.10 15.07 11.04
C ALA A 141 1.68 14.93 12.45
N ARG A 142 0.81 14.65 13.42
CA ARG A 142 1.18 14.32 14.82
C ARG A 142 0.94 12.85 15.16
N CYS A 143 0.26 12.14 14.27
CA CYS A 143 0.02 10.71 14.37
C CYS A 143 1.07 9.92 13.57
N PRO A 144 1.21 8.61 13.82
CA PRO A 144 2.06 7.74 13.02
C PRO A 144 1.67 7.75 11.55
N ILE A 145 2.68 7.74 10.66
CA ILE A 145 2.51 7.62 9.22
C ILE A 145 3.10 6.27 8.79
N TRP A 146 2.28 5.44 8.16
CA TRP A 146 2.70 4.27 7.42
C TRP A 146 2.80 4.63 5.94
N LEU A 147 3.93 4.36 5.32
CA LEU A 147 4.13 4.57 3.89
C LEU A 147 4.49 3.25 3.22
N ASP A 148 3.73 2.87 2.22
CA ASP A 148 4.04 1.76 1.32
C ASP A 148 4.68 2.31 0.04
N VAL A 149 5.88 1.83 -0.26
CA VAL A 149 6.71 2.29 -1.38
C VAL A 149 6.07 1.95 -2.73
N HIS A 150 5.65 0.70 -2.90
CA HIS A 150 4.94 0.17 -4.05
C HIS A 150 5.45 0.75 -5.41
N SER A 151 4.60 1.42 -6.19
CA SER A 151 4.95 1.95 -7.52
C SER A 151 5.83 3.22 -7.51
N PHE A 152 6.21 3.73 -6.33
CA PHE A 152 7.12 4.87 -6.23
C PHE A 152 8.49 4.63 -6.89
N VAL A 153 8.92 3.40 -6.92
CA VAL A 153 10.20 2.96 -7.49
C VAL A 153 10.10 2.46 -8.94
N LEU A 154 8.93 2.61 -9.56
CA LEU A 154 8.75 2.29 -10.97
C LEU A 154 8.99 3.52 -11.84
N ALA A 155 9.45 3.29 -13.06
CA ALA A 155 9.62 4.34 -14.05
C ALA A 155 8.29 5.10 -14.25
N ARG A 156 8.33 6.42 -14.25
CA ARG A 156 7.15 7.28 -14.44
C ARG A 156 6.77 7.36 -15.92
N LEU A 157 6.34 6.23 -16.48
CA LEU A 157 5.93 6.09 -17.87
C LEU A 157 4.44 5.74 -17.92
N LEU A 158 3.77 6.17 -18.99
CA LEU A 158 2.40 5.81 -19.33
C LEU A 158 2.38 5.05 -20.66
N GLY A 159 1.51 4.03 -20.75
CA GLY A 159 1.33 3.23 -21.96
C GLY A 159 2.52 2.32 -22.32
N ALA A 160 3.45 2.13 -21.39
CA ALA A 160 4.61 1.26 -21.58
C ALA A 160 4.94 0.49 -20.29
N HIS A 161 5.70 -0.61 -20.45
CA HIS A 161 6.21 -1.36 -19.30
C HIS A 161 7.04 -0.44 -18.38
N ARG A 162 6.83 -0.60 -17.08
CA ARG A 162 7.46 0.20 -16.03
C ARG A 162 8.52 -0.62 -15.32
N ASP A 163 9.77 -0.39 -15.68
CA ASP A 163 10.91 -0.99 -15.00
C ASP A 163 11.10 -0.39 -13.60
N TYR A 164 11.67 -1.17 -12.71
CA TYR A 164 12.19 -0.67 -11.45
C TYR A 164 13.35 0.28 -11.68
N VAL A 165 13.34 1.43 -11.03
CA VAL A 165 14.37 2.47 -11.18
C VAL A 165 14.99 2.83 -9.83
N ALA A 166 16.22 3.32 -9.87
CA ALA A 166 16.87 3.91 -8.70
C ALA A 166 16.18 5.22 -8.32
N VAL A 167 15.96 5.43 -7.01
CA VAL A 167 15.36 6.65 -6.46
C VAL A 167 16.34 7.31 -5.49
N PRO A 168 17.29 8.12 -5.97
CA PRO A 168 18.37 8.65 -5.15
C PRO A 168 17.90 9.63 -4.06
N ASP A 169 16.78 10.31 -4.29
CA ASP A 169 16.18 11.30 -3.39
C ASP A 169 15.11 10.72 -2.44
N TRP A 170 15.02 9.39 -2.30
CA TRP A 170 14.02 8.73 -1.46
C TRP A 170 14.01 9.23 -0.01
N ARG A 171 15.20 9.62 0.51
CA ARG A 171 15.33 10.15 1.87
C ARG A 171 14.52 11.43 2.05
N GLU A 172 14.47 12.28 1.03
CA GLU A 172 13.68 13.52 1.07
C GLU A 172 12.18 13.25 1.06
N TRP A 173 11.75 12.17 0.40
CA TRP A 173 10.36 11.75 0.40
C TRP A 173 9.92 11.12 1.73
N MET A 174 10.78 10.32 2.34
CA MET A 174 10.41 9.43 3.43
C MET A 174 10.82 9.94 4.82
N ALA A 175 11.61 11.01 4.91
CA ALA A 175 12.00 11.60 6.20
C ALA A 175 10.75 12.02 7.02
N GLY A 176 10.66 11.54 8.28
CA GLY A 176 9.54 11.79 9.18
C GLY A 176 8.37 10.83 9.07
N VAL A 177 8.40 9.88 8.12
CA VAL A 177 7.49 8.72 8.09
C VAL A 177 7.81 7.81 9.29
N THR A 178 6.80 7.20 9.89
CA THR A 178 7.01 6.36 11.09
C THR A 178 7.35 4.91 10.71
N TYR A 179 6.58 4.33 9.80
CA TYR A 179 6.71 2.96 9.34
C TYR A 179 6.86 2.94 7.82
N LEU A 180 7.89 2.29 7.32
CA LEU A 180 8.14 2.14 5.89
C LEU A 180 7.94 0.69 5.48
N GLN A 181 7.01 0.45 4.57
CA GLN A 181 6.80 -0.85 3.94
C GLN A 181 7.42 -0.86 2.55
N ALA A 182 8.11 -1.94 2.22
CA ALA A 182 8.65 -2.20 0.89
C ALA A 182 8.80 -3.70 0.68
N ASN A 183 8.78 -4.16 -0.56
CA ASN A 183 9.26 -5.50 -0.89
C ASN A 183 10.78 -5.50 -1.17
N ARG A 184 11.37 -6.68 -1.43
CA ARG A 184 12.82 -6.78 -1.69
C ARG A 184 13.25 -5.97 -2.90
N GLN A 185 12.47 -5.97 -3.97
CA GLN A 185 12.80 -5.27 -5.21
C GLN A 185 12.70 -3.75 -5.02
N GLU A 186 11.73 -3.30 -4.25
CA GLU A 186 11.60 -1.89 -3.87
C GLU A 186 12.77 -1.43 -3.02
N VAL A 187 13.24 -2.26 -2.07
CA VAL A 187 14.47 -1.97 -1.30
C VAL A 187 15.68 -1.89 -2.23
N ALA A 188 15.81 -2.78 -3.21
CA ALA A 188 16.88 -2.73 -4.20
C ALA A 188 16.90 -1.39 -4.95
N SER A 189 15.74 -0.93 -5.41
CA SER A 189 15.57 0.35 -6.09
C SER A 189 15.95 1.55 -5.21
N LEU A 190 15.50 1.54 -3.94
CA LEU A 190 15.83 2.60 -2.98
C LEU A 190 17.33 2.61 -2.63
N ARG A 191 18.00 1.48 -2.76
CA ARG A 191 19.45 1.36 -2.62
C ARG A 191 20.23 1.70 -3.89
N GLY A 192 19.56 1.96 -5.00
CA GLY A 192 20.18 2.31 -6.28
C GLY A 192 20.60 1.11 -7.14
N HIS A 193 20.12 -0.10 -6.84
CA HIS A 193 20.47 -1.34 -7.53
C HIS A 193 19.21 -2.12 -7.97
N PRO A 194 18.31 -1.52 -8.78
CA PRO A 194 17.05 -2.15 -9.17
C PRO A 194 17.21 -3.43 -10.00
N GLU A 195 18.38 -3.70 -10.54
CA GLU A 195 18.69 -4.85 -11.40
C GLU A 195 18.85 -6.17 -10.65
N ARG A 196 18.93 -6.16 -9.31
CA ARG A 196 19.19 -7.35 -8.50
C ARG A 196 18.51 -7.28 -7.12
N TRP A 197 18.23 -8.43 -6.55
CA TRP A 197 17.75 -8.50 -5.18
C TRP A 197 18.86 -8.16 -4.16
N PRO A 198 18.48 -7.43 -3.09
CA PRO A 198 19.44 -7.08 -2.04
C PRO A 198 19.76 -8.30 -1.16
N SER A 199 20.98 -8.36 -0.66
CA SER A 199 21.36 -9.30 0.40
C SER A 199 20.74 -8.90 1.75
N ALA A 200 20.82 -9.79 2.74
CA ALA A 200 20.35 -9.50 4.09
C ALA A 200 21.10 -8.31 4.72
N GLU A 201 22.43 -8.22 4.47
CA GLU A 201 23.25 -7.11 4.93
C GLU A 201 22.85 -5.79 4.27
N GLU A 202 22.50 -5.82 2.99
CA GLU A 202 22.03 -4.64 2.26
C GLU A 202 20.67 -4.17 2.75
N ILE A 203 19.76 -5.09 3.08
CA ILE A 203 18.47 -4.76 3.70
C ILE A 203 18.70 -4.12 5.09
N ALA A 204 19.62 -4.68 5.88
CA ALA A 204 19.94 -4.14 7.20
C ALA A 204 20.59 -2.73 7.09
N ALA A 205 21.50 -2.54 6.13
CA ALA A 205 22.10 -1.24 5.86
C ALA A 205 21.05 -0.20 5.41
N PHE A 206 20.10 -0.60 4.54
CA PHE A 206 18.98 0.26 4.15
C PHE A 206 18.14 0.68 5.35
N ALA A 207 17.84 -0.26 6.26
CA ALA A 207 17.11 0.06 7.48
C ALA A 207 17.87 1.07 8.36
N GLY A 208 19.21 0.95 8.47
CA GLY A 208 20.05 1.93 9.16
C GLY A 208 19.94 3.33 8.54
N ASP A 209 19.99 3.42 7.22
CA ASP A 209 19.77 4.67 6.47
C ASP A 209 18.36 5.24 6.71
N ALA A 210 17.34 4.38 6.76
CA ALA A 210 15.97 4.77 7.03
C ALA A 210 15.78 5.30 8.46
N PHE A 211 16.42 4.67 9.45
CA PHE A 211 16.41 5.15 10.83
C PHE A 211 17.07 6.51 10.97
N ALA A 212 18.15 6.77 10.21
CA ALA A 212 18.84 8.05 10.21
C ALA A 212 17.95 9.23 9.73
N VAL A 213 16.91 8.96 8.94
CA VAL A 213 15.94 9.99 8.52
C VAL A 213 14.63 9.98 9.34
N GLY A 214 14.62 9.27 10.48
CA GLY A 214 13.54 9.30 11.46
C GLY A 214 12.48 8.20 11.32
N ILE A 215 12.65 7.24 10.40
CA ILE A 215 11.78 6.06 10.30
C ILE A 215 12.05 5.17 11.52
N ARG A 216 10.99 4.69 12.19
CA ARG A 216 11.11 3.84 13.39
C ARG A 216 11.22 2.35 13.08
N ALA A 217 10.58 1.93 12.00
CA ALA A 217 10.68 0.55 11.55
C ALA A 217 10.54 0.46 10.02
N VAL A 218 11.29 -0.49 9.44
CA VAL A 218 11.16 -0.89 8.05
C VAL A 218 10.59 -2.30 8.02
N LEU A 219 9.52 -2.50 7.24
CA LEU A 219 8.83 -3.77 7.08
C LEU A 219 9.03 -4.24 5.64
N VAL A 220 9.88 -5.25 5.47
CA VAL A 220 10.18 -5.79 4.13
C VAL A 220 9.34 -7.03 3.89
N THR A 221 8.37 -6.92 2.98
CA THR A 221 7.55 -8.07 2.58
C THR A 221 8.35 -9.02 1.71
N ILE A 222 8.25 -10.32 2.00
CA ILE A 222 9.01 -11.37 1.33
C ILE A 222 8.11 -12.48 0.76
N GLY A 223 6.92 -12.08 0.35
CA GLY A 223 5.92 -12.95 -0.26
C GLY A 223 5.48 -14.08 0.68
N LYS A 224 5.52 -15.32 0.20
CA LYS A 224 5.13 -16.51 0.99
C LYS A 224 5.96 -16.73 2.26
N ASP A 225 7.13 -16.12 2.37
CA ASP A 225 8.01 -16.23 3.53
C ASP A 225 7.66 -15.20 4.63
N GLY A 226 6.67 -14.32 4.39
CA GLY A 226 6.13 -13.37 5.36
C GLY A 226 6.75 -11.98 5.29
N VAL A 227 7.19 -11.44 6.42
CA VAL A 227 7.71 -10.08 6.56
C VAL A 227 8.96 -10.06 7.44
N LEU A 228 9.97 -9.32 7.03
CA LEU A 228 11.12 -8.97 7.85
C LEU A 228 10.85 -7.60 8.49
N VAL A 229 10.74 -7.57 9.80
CA VAL A 229 10.57 -6.36 10.62
C VAL A 229 11.93 -5.91 11.12
N LEU A 230 12.38 -4.73 10.71
CA LEU A 230 13.66 -4.14 11.10
C LEU A 230 13.39 -2.92 11.99
N THR A 231 14.00 -2.91 13.17
CA THR A 231 13.97 -1.82 14.15
C THR A 231 15.37 -1.56 14.68
N GLY A 232 15.52 -0.57 15.57
CA GLY A 232 16.78 -0.34 16.28
C GLY A 232 17.26 -1.53 17.12
N ASP A 233 16.37 -2.45 17.49
CA ASP A 233 16.68 -3.69 18.24
C ASP A 233 17.12 -4.85 17.31
N GLY A 234 17.21 -4.60 16.02
CA GLY A 234 17.61 -5.57 14.99
C GLY A 234 16.43 -6.21 14.24
N PRO A 235 16.73 -7.12 13.30
CA PRO A 235 15.74 -7.76 12.45
C PRO A 235 14.97 -8.85 13.19
N ARG A 236 13.67 -8.96 12.87
CA ARG A 236 12.76 -10.04 13.30
C ARG A 236 11.99 -10.52 12.08
N GLN A 237 12.04 -11.81 11.80
CA GLN A 237 11.20 -12.40 10.74
C GLN A 237 9.87 -12.86 11.33
N VAL A 238 8.79 -12.46 10.67
CA VAL A 238 7.43 -12.95 10.91
C VAL A 238 7.07 -13.84 9.73
N PHE A 239 6.94 -15.14 9.98
CA PHE A 239 6.63 -16.12 8.94
C PHE A 239 5.15 -16.10 8.58
N ALA A 240 4.86 -16.21 7.28
CA ALA A 240 3.49 -16.40 6.85
C ALA A 240 3.03 -17.84 7.08
N PRO A 241 1.82 -18.06 7.61
CA PRO A 241 1.24 -19.39 7.60
C PRO A 241 1.01 -19.85 6.15
N ALA A 242 1.07 -21.17 5.94
CA ALA A 242 0.77 -21.72 4.63
C ALA A 242 -0.67 -21.40 4.25
N ALA A 243 -0.85 -20.92 3.02
CA ALA A 243 -2.18 -20.69 2.46
C ALA A 243 -2.74 -22.05 1.94
N ASP A 244 -4.01 -22.31 2.22
CA ASP A 244 -4.69 -23.52 1.72
C ASP A 244 -4.75 -23.54 0.18
N ARG A 245 -4.90 -22.36 -0.40
CA ARG A 245 -4.88 -22.13 -1.84
C ARG A 245 -4.39 -20.69 -2.14
N VAL A 246 -3.81 -20.49 -3.31
CA VAL A 246 -3.47 -19.18 -3.85
C VAL A 246 -4.43 -18.88 -5.00
N VAL A 247 -5.24 -17.84 -4.85
CA VAL A 247 -6.20 -17.36 -5.86
C VAL A 247 -5.70 -16.06 -6.47
N ASP A 248 -5.38 -15.10 -5.60
CA ASP A 248 -4.89 -13.78 -5.99
C ASP A 248 -3.98 -13.23 -4.90
N THR A 249 -2.82 -12.71 -5.28
CA THR A 249 -1.88 -12.08 -4.34
C THR A 249 -1.97 -10.55 -4.35
N THR A 250 -2.82 -9.99 -5.21
CA THR A 250 -3.02 -8.54 -5.32
C THR A 250 -3.62 -8.01 -4.02
N GLY A 251 -3.10 -6.90 -3.53
CA GLY A 251 -3.58 -6.27 -2.30
C GLY A 251 -3.12 -6.95 -0.99
N CYS A 252 -2.37 -8.06 -1.03
CA CYS A 252 -1.91 -8.70 0.21
C CYS A 252 -0.99 -7.79 1.04
N GLY A 253 -0.15 -6.96 0.39
CA GLY A 253 0.65 -5.92 1.03
C GLY A 253 -0.22 -4.87 1.72
N ASP A 254 -1.31 -4.47 1.07
CA ASP A 254 -2.28 -3.52 1.59
C ASP A 254 -3.03 -4.07 2.81
N VAL A 255 -3.45 -5.33 2.74
CA VAL A 255 -4.10 -6.05 3.86
C VAL A 255 -3.15 -6.11 5.06
N PHE A 256 -1.89 -6.46 4.82
CA PHE A 256 -0.86 -6.48 5.86
C PHE A 256 -0.68 -5.10 6.51
N ALA A 257 -0.50 -4.05 5.70
CA ALA A 257 -0.31 -2.68 6.17
C ALA A 257 -1.47 -2.22 7.06
N ALA A 258 -2.69 -2.31 6.54
CA ALA A 258 -3.90 -1.84 7.22
C ALA A 258 -4.16 -2.58 8.55
N ALA A 259 -4.06 -3.91 8.54
CA ALA A 259 -4.27 -4.71 9.74
C ALA A 259 -3.18 -4.46 10.81
N THR A 260 -1.92 -4.33 10.39
CA THR A 260 -0.81 -4.06 11.28
C THR A 260 -0.92 -2.68 11.90
N LEU A 261 -1.14 -1.64 11.08
CA LEU A 261 -1.23 -0.25 11.56
C LEU A 261 -2.39 -0.07 12.55
N ARG A 262 -3.53 -0.70 12.28
CA ARG A 262 -4.68 -0.71 13.21
C ARG A 262 -4.31 -1.22 14.61
N LEU A 263 -3.53 -2.29 14.70
CA LEU A 263 -3.13 -2.85 15.98
C LEU A 263 -2.08 -1.97 16.69
N LEU A 264 -1.19 -1.33 15.92
CA LEU A 264 -0.21 -0.39 16.46
C LEU A 264 -0.89 0.83 17.11
N THR A 265 -1.98 1.36 16.53
CA THR A 265 -2.75 2.46 17.15
C THR A 265 -3.43 2.06 18.46
N ARG A 266 -3.56 0.76 18.72
CA ARG A 266 -4.11 0.19 19.96
C ARG A 266 -3.03 -0.19 20.99
N GLY A 267 -1.77 0.15 20.72
CA GLY A 267 -0.64 -0.12 21.58
C GLY A 267 -0.13 -1.57 21.54
N VAL A 268 -0.56 -2.37 20.55
CA VAL A 268 0.00 -3.71 20.34
C VAL A 268 1.44 -3.60 19.89
N PRO A 269 2.38 -4.39 20.46
CA PRO A 269 3.78 -4.38 20.04
C PRO A 269 3.95 -4.69 18.55
N LEU A 270 4.93 -4.07 17.89
CA LEU A 270 5.09 -4.10 16.44
C LEU A 270 5.15 -5.52 15.86
N VAL A 271 5.92 -6.41 16.47
CA VAL A 271 6.07 -7.80 15.97
C VAL A 271 4.75 -8.57 16.09
N GLU A 272 4.00 -8.37 17.17
CA GLU A 272 2.67 -8.98 17.36
C GLU A 272 1.67 -8.43 16.35
N ALA A 273 1.65 -7.11 16.16
CA ALA A 273 0.81 -6.45 15.16
C ALA A 273 1.13 -6.95 13.75
N ALA A 274 2.42 -7.03 13.40
CA ALA A 274 2.88 -7.56 12.12
C ALA A 274 2.49 -9.04 11.94
N THR A 275 2.56 -9.85 13.02
CA THR A 275 2.11 -11.25 12.97
C THR A 275 0.63 -11.36 12.63
N ALA A 276 -0.21 -10.58 13.29
CA ALA A 276 -1.65 -10.55 12.98
C ALA A 276 -1.92 -10.06 11.55
N GLY A 277 -1.19 -9.02 11.09
CA GLY A 277 -1.27 -8.53 9.72
C GLY A 277 -0.89 -9.59 8.68
N VAL A 278 0.20 -10.33 8.91
CA VAL A 278 0.64 -11.44 8.05
C VAL A 278 -0.41 -12.55 8.01
N VAL A 279 -1.00 -12.91 9.15
CA VAL A 279 -2.07 -13.94 9.21
C VAL A 279 -3.29 -13.51 8.39
N LEU A 280 -3.72 -12.24 8.49
CA LEU A 280 -4.85 -11.75 7.71
C LEU A 280 -4.53 -11.72 6.21
N ALA A 281 -3.33 -11.25 5.84
CA ALA A 281 -2.86 -11.23 4.45
C ALA A 281 -2.78 -12.65 3.86
N SER A 282 -2.31 -13.65 4.63
CA SER A 282 -2.26 -15.04 4.19
C SER A 282 -3.64 -15.65 3.93
N LYS A 283 -4.67 -15.21 4.67
CA LYS A 283 -6.07 -15.60 4.38
C LYS A 283 -6.60 -14.90 3.12
N ALA A 284 -6.21 -13.64 2.90
CA ALA A 284 -6.62 -12.86 1.72
C ALA A 284 -6.10 -13.46 0.42
N VAL A 285 -4.92 -14.09 0.41
CA VAL A 285 -4.36 -14.81 -0.78
C VAL A 285 -5.34 -15.82 -1.37
N GLY A 286 -6.22 -16.41 -0.57
CA GLY A 286 -7.24 -17.38 -1.00
C GLY A 286 -8.50 -16.77 -1.61
N LEU A 287 -8.57 -15.45 -1.72
CA LEU A 287 -9.74 -14.68 -2.14
C LEU A 287 -9.42 -13.84 -3.38
N ALA A 288 -10.44 -13.30 -4.03
CA ALA A 288 -10.25 -12.40 -5.16
C ALA A 288 -11.00 -11.08 -4.95
N GLY A 289 -10.26 -9.98 -5.09
CA GLY A 289 -10.80 -8.63 -5.15
C GLY A 289 -11.25 -8.04 -3.80
N ILE A 290 -11.66 -6.80 -3.87
CA ILE A 290 -11.92 -5.91 -2.74
C ILE A 290 -13.10 -6.34 -1.88
N ALA A 291 -14.18 -6.82 -2.50
CA ALA A 291 -15.40 -7.22 -1.78
C ALA A 291 -15.14 -8.41 -0.85
N GLU A 292 -14.36 -9.41 -1.29
CA GLU A 292 -14.00 -10.55 -0.45
C GLU A 292 -13.04 -10.13 0.66
N THR A 293 -12.10 -9.22 0.38
CA THR A 293 -11.22 -8.63 1.39
C THR A 293 -12.00 -7.93 2.49
N TYR A 294 -13.03 -7.15 2.14
CA TYR A 294 -13.92 -6.52 3.11
C TYR A 294 -14.65 -7.55 3.99
N ARG A 295 -15.21 -8.62 3.37
CA ARG A 295 -15.91 -9.69 4.11
C ARG A 295 -14.98 -10.44 5.06
N LEU A 296 -13.75 -10.76 4.60
CA LEU A 296 -12.71 -11.36 5.44
C LEU A 296 -12.40 -10.50 6.66
N ALA A 297 -12.16 -9.21 6.45
CA ALA A 297 -11.87 -8.28 7.52
C ALA A 297 -13.04 -8.16 8.51
N ARG A 298 -14.27 -8.10 7.99
CA ARG A 298 -15.47 -8.05 8.81
C ARG A 298 -15.65 -9.30 9.68
N SER A 299 -15.37 -10.50 9.15
CA SER A 299 -15.44 -11.74 9.93
C SER A 299 -14.32 -11.85 10.99
N ALA A 300 -13.20 -11.16 10.80
CA ALA A 300 -12.11 -11.10 11.75
C ALA A 300 -12.32 -10.09 12.90
N ARG A 301 -13.40 -9.29 12.84
CA ARG A 301 -13.81 -8.36 13.89
C ARG A 301 -14.56 -9.05 15.03
N GLU A 302 -15.32 -10.11 14.71
CA GLU A 302 -16.10 -10.92 15.63
C GLU A 302 -15.22 -11.89 16.42
#